data_031da1655dca1289f0963552130ccba8
#
_entry.id   031da1655dca1289f0963552130ccba8
#
_cell.length_a   1.000
_cell.length_b   1.000
_cell.length_c   1.000
_cell.angle_alpha   90.00
_cell.angle_beta   90.00
_cell.angle_gamma   90.00
#
_symmetry.space_group_name_H-M   'P 1'
#
loop_
_entity.id
_entity.type
_entity.pdbx_description
1 polymer ?
#
loop_
_entity_poly.entity_id
_entity_poly.type
_entity_poly.pdbx_seq_one_letter_code
_entity_poly.pdbx_strand_id
1 'polypeptide(L)'
;MVETEEKQPFVPFLSRQNVYIARLVISLGSEKMGYQAIQGATTVGLICSDGVVLASEKRVSYGRLVASTRGKKVFKLTDNVGLAFAGLMSDMQALVREVSAYANLFRLEKNRPISTKALSKLISNMLFNRRMMPLLMETVVGGYDADGPSLYSMDLAGSLIPDDFLAAGSGAQIAIGVLEADYSQDLDCEAGAELAKKAIKSAIARDAVSGDGIDILIFRASGAEEQTLSLRE
;
A
#
# COMPACT_ATOMS: atom_id res chain seq x y z
N MET A 1 12.43 -34.29 -50.57
CA MET A 1 11.62 -33.57 -49.59
C MET A 1 12.01 -34.08 -48.22
N VAL A 2 12.77 -33.29 -47.48
CA VAL A 2 13.22 -33.63 -46.12
C VAL A 2 12.40 -32.77 -45.21
N GLU A 3 11.51 -33.37 -44.43
CA GLU A 3 10.77 -32.70 -43.37
C GLU A 3 11.74 -32.33 -42.24
N THR A 4 11.88 -31.05 -41.99
CA THR A 4 12.63 -30.53 -40.84
C THR A 4 11.71 -30.56 -39.62
N GLU A 5 11.95 -31.51 -38.71
CA GLU A 5 11.36 -31.50 -37.37
C GLU A 5 11.82 -30.24 -36.61
N GLU A 6 10.89 -29.33 -36.33
CA GLU A 6 11.09 -28.24 -35.39
C GLU A 6 11.24 -28.80 -33.98
N LYS A 7 12.44 -28.72 -33.41
CA LYS A 7 12.73 -29.02 -32.03
C LYS A 7 12.05 -27.99 -31.12
N GLN A 8 11.04 -28.41 -30.41
CA GLN A 8 10.44 -27.60 -29.34
C GLN A 8 11.47 -27.33 -28.23
N PRO A 9 11.56 -26.10 -27.71
CA PRO A 9 12.49 -25.78 -26.64
C PRO A 9 12.12 -26.51 -25.35
N PHE A 10 13.13 -27.12 -24.75
CA PHE A 10 13.05 -27.81 -23.45
C PHE A 10 12.72 -26.81 -22.34
N VAL A 11 11.50 -26.89 -21.77
CA VAL A 11 11.10 -26.12 -20.58
C VAL A 11 11.13 -27.07 -19.39
N PRO A 12 12.10 -26.93 -18.46
CA PRO A 12 12.17 -27.81 -17.30
C PRO A 12 11.10 -27.44 -16.27
N PHE A 13 10.29 -28.41 -15.91
CA PHE A 13 9.58 -28.56 -14.64
C PHE A 13 8.62 -27.44 -14.19
N LEU A 14 7.72 -27.01 -15.06
CA LEU A 14 6.48 -26.38 -14.62
C LEU A 14 5.36 -27.42 -14.74
N SER A 15 4.70 -27.73 -13.62
CA SER A 15 3.53 -28.63 -13.66
C SER A 15 2.50 -28.05 -14.65
N ARG A 16 1.73 -28.93 -15.33
CA ARG A 16 0.69 -28.50 -16.29
C ARG A 16 -0.29 -27.48 -15.71
N GLN A 17 -0.51 -27.50 -14.39
CA GLN A 17 -1.33 -26.53 -13.67
C GLN A 17 -0.73 -25.11 -13.70
N ASN A 18 0.58 -24.95 -13.54
CA ASN A 18 1.23 -23.64 -13.56
C ASN A 18 1.22 -23.01 -14.98
N VAL A 19 1.26 -23.83 -16.02
CA VAL A 19 1.12 -23.33 -17.41
C VAL A 19 -0.31 -22.87 -17.70
N TYR A 20 -1.33 -23.53 -17.12
CA TYR A 20 -2.73 -23.10 -17.23
C TYR A 20 -2.99 -21.79 -16.49
N ILE A 21 -2.43 -21.63 -15.29
CA ILE A 21 -2.55 -20.39 -14.51
C ILE A 21 -1.82 -19.25 -15.22
N ALA A 22 -0.59 -19.48 -15.70
CA ALA A 22 0.16 -18.48 -16.48
C ALA A 22 -0.57 -18.08 -17.77
N ARG A 23 -1.17 -19.04 -18.51
CA ARG A 23 -2.01 -18.76 -19.67
C ARG A 23 -3.29 -18.01 -19.33
N LEU A 24 -3.93 -18.35 -18.22
CA LEU A 24 -5.12 -17.63 -17.73
C LEU A 24 -4.79 -16.18 -17.37
N VAL A 25 -3.68 -15.95 -16.67
CA VAL A 25 -3.21 -14.61 -16.32
C VAL A 25 -2.81 -13.81 -17.58
N ILE A 26 -2.15 -14.43 -18.56
CA ILE A 26 -1.79 -13.79 -19.84
C ILE A 26 -3.04 -13.56 -20.70
N SER A 27 -3.98 -14.50 -20.76
CA SER A 27 -5.25 -14.39 -21.50
C SER A 27 -6.19 -13.35 -20.86
N LEU A 28 -6.21 -13.22 -19.55
CA LEU A 28 -6.94 -12.16 -18.84
C LEU A 28 -6.28 -10.79 -19.00
N GLY A 29 -4.97 -10.75 -19.29
CA GLY A 29 -4.22 -9.51 -19.53
C GLY A 29 -4.34 -8.94 -20.96
N SER A 30 -4.84 -9.73 -21.94
CA SER A 30 -5.00 -9.27 -23.34
C SER A 30 -6.36 -8.59 -23.60
N GLU A 31 -7.35 -8.77 -22.76
CA GLU A 31 -8.61 -8.03 -22.80
C GLU A 31 -8.70 -7.09 -21.60
N LYS A 32 -8.47 -5.84 -21.81
CA LYS A 32 -8.79 -4.58 -21.05
C LYS A 32 -9.44 -4.67 -19.63
N MET A 33 -9.38 -5.78 -18.93
CA MET A 33 -10.04 -6.01 -17.66
C MET A 33 -9.09 -6.02 -16.45
N GLY A 34 -7.78 -5.99 -16.67
CA GLY A 34 -6.83 -6.35 -15.63
C GLY A 34 -6.46 -5.22 -14.65
N TYR A 35 -6.10 -4.04 -15.11
CA TYR A 35 -5.46 -3.05 -14.26
C TYR A 35 -6.41 -2.01 -13.63
N GLN A 36 -7.49 -1.64 -14.30
CA GLN A 36 -8.44 -0.65 -13.78
C GLN A 36 -9.38 -1.18 -12.68
N ALA A 37 -9.58 -2.50 -12.59
CA ALA A 37 -10.46 -3.10 -11.58
C ALA A 37 -9.77 -3.29 -10.22
N ILE A 38 -8.45 -3.11 -10.13
CA ILE A 38 -7.65 -3.44 -8.95
C ILE A 38 -7.22 -2.20 -8.16
N GLN A 39 -7.27 -1.01 -8.76
CA GLN A 39 -6.77 0.23 -8.19
C GLN A 39 -7.89 1.10 -7.60
N GLY A 40 -8.70 0.56 -6.70
CA GLY A 40 -9.66 1.37 -5.97
C GLY A 40 -9.11 1.74 -4.60
N ALA A 41 -8.60 2.93 -4.43
CA ALA A 41 -8.34 3.58 -3.14
C ALA A 41 -7.65 4.93 -3.33
N THR A 42 -7.68 5.75 -2.28
CA THR A 42 -6.75 6.87 -2.12
C THR A 42 -6.08 6.75 -0.76
N THR A 43 -4.78 6.59 -0.80
CA THR A 43 -3.92 6.51 0.39
C THR A 43 -2.86 7.59 0.30
N VAL A 44 -2.55 8.24 1.41
CA VAL A 44 -1.50 9.26 1.51
C VAL A 44 -0.60 8.99 2.70
N GLY A 45 0.64 9.45 2.61
CA GLY A 45 1.59 9.49 3.71
C GLY A 45 2.34 10.84 3.70
N LEU A 46 2.68 11.35 4.90
CA LEU A 46 3.43 12.59 5.07
C LEU A 46 4.41 12.46 6.23
N ILE A 47 5.62 12.97 6.05
CA ILE A 47 6.55 13.24 7.15
C ILE A 47 6.18 14.61 7.73
N CYS A 48 6.17 14.69 9.06
CA CYS A 48 5.91 15.90 9.81
C CYS A 48 7.10 16.21 10.71
N SER A 49 7.19 17.41 11.22
CA SER A 49 8.28 17.86 12.09
C SER A 49 8.39 17.03 13.38
N ASP A 50 7.28 16.46 13.86
CA ASP A 50 7.20 15.65 15.09
C ASP A 50 6.78 14.18 14.85
N GLY A 51 6.64 13.72 13.59
CA GLY A 51 6.22 12.37 13.31
C GLY A 51 5.90 12.05 11.85
N VAL A 52 5.04 11.04 11.66
CA VAL A 52 4.53 10.59 10.35
C VAL A 52 3.04 10.40 10.41
N VAL A 53 2.34 10.85 9.38
CA VAL A 53 0.90 10.64 9.17
C VAL A 53 0.69 9.68 8.01
N LEU A 54 -0.08 8.63 8.22
CA LEU A 54 -0.63 7.75 7.18
C LEU A 54 -2.15 7.88 7.18
N ALA A 55 -2.76 7.99 6.00
CA ALA A 55 -4.21 8.05 5.91
C ALA A 55 -4.72 7.34 4.66
N SER A 56 -5.93 6.77 4.73
CA SER A 56 -6.62 6.19 3.58
C SER A 56 -8.13 6.33 3.71
N GLU A 57 -8.81 6.38 2.57
CA GLU A 57 -10.26 6.31 2.54
C GLU A 57 -10.77 4.87 2.83
N LYS A 58 -12.11 4.69 3.03
CA LYS A 58 -12.71 3.46 3.58
C LYS A 58 -13.58 2.66 2.59
N ARG A 59 -13.78 3.12 1.35
CA ARG A 59 -14.60 2.42 0.36
C ARG A 59 -13.91 1.16 -0.15
N VAL A 60 -14.67 0.07 -0.24
CA VAL A 60 -14.28 -1.14 -0.97
C VAL A 60 -15.22 -1.28 -2.14
N SER A 61 -14.69 -1.28 -3.37
CA SER A 61 -15.48 -1.40 -4.59
C SER A 61 -15.00 -2.57 -5.45
N TYR A 62 -15.96 -3.16 -6.17
CA TYR A 62 -15.71 -4.13 -7.23
C TYR A 62 -16.33 -3.60 -8.52
N GLY A 63 -15.51 -3.02 -9.38
CA GLY A 63 -15.98 -2.29 -10.56
C GLY A 63 -16.88 -1.13 -10.14
N ARG A 64 -18.17 -1.20 -10.49
CA ARG A 64 -19.16 -0.15 -10.18
C ARG A 64 -19.92 -0.38 -8.87
N LEU A 65 -19.72 -1.52 -8.23
CA LEU A 65 -20.42 -1.87 -6.99
C LEU A 65 -19.58 -1.40 -5.78
N VAL A 66 -20.20 -0.63 -4.89
CA VAL A 66 -19.65 -0.37 -3.56
C VAL A 66 -19.97 -1.58 -2.68
N ALA A 67 -18.97 -2.44 -2.43
CA ALA A 67 -19.14 -3.68 -1.68
C ALA A 67 -19.10 -3.44 -0.16
N SER A 68 -18.33 -2.46 0.30
CA SER A 68 -18.23 -2.06 1.70
C SER A 68 -17.84 -0.59 1.83
N THR A 69 -18.30 0.03 2.89
CA THR A 69 -17.99 1.42 3.27
C THR A 69 -17.12 1.50 4.52
N ARG A 70 -16.63 0.34 4.98
CA ARG A 70 -15.89 0.20 6.25
C ARG A 70 -14.55 -0.54 6.05
N GLY A 71 -14.00 -0.54 4.84
CA GLY A 71 -12.71 -1.15 4.56
C GLY A 71 -11.61 -0.47 5.36
N LYS A 72 -10.83 -1.24 6.12
CA LYS A 72 -9.62 -0.74 6.79
C LYS A 72 -8.44 -0.95 5.85
N LYS A 73 -7.74 0.12 5.50
CA LYS A 73 -6.59 0.11 4.60
C LYS A 73 -5.34 0.72 5.25
N VAL A 74 -5.46 1.20 6.48
CA VAL A 74 -4.35 1.68 7.31
C VAL A 74 -4.23 0.77 8.52
N PHE A 75 -3.03 0.24 8.76
CA PHE A 75 -2.79 -0.78 9.78
C PHE A 75 -1.58 -0.41 10.63
N LYS A 76 -1.78 -0.33 11.93
CA LYS A 76 -0.68 -0.28 12.90
C LYS A 76 -0.08 -1.67 13.01
N LEU A 77 1.21 -1.82 12.71
CA LEU A 77 1.95 -3.08 12.85
C LEU A 77 2.62 -3.20 14.21
N THR A 78 3.25 -2.11 14.62
CA THR A 78 3.93 -1.95 15.90
C THR A 78 3.61 -0.56 16.46
N ASP A 79 4.12 -0.22 17.65
CA ASP A 79 3.91 1.12 18.20
C ASP A 79 4.67 2.23 17.46
N ASN A 80 5.59 1.84 16.58
CA ASN A 80 6.45 2.77 15.85
C ASN A 80 6.33 2.70 14.32
N VAL A 81 5.64 1.69 13.74
CA VAL A 81 5.52 1.51 12.27
C VAL A 81 4.12 1.07 11.88
N GLY A 82 3.62 1.62 10.79
CA GLY A 82 2.36 1.24 10.15
C GLY A 82 2.46 1.10 8.66
N LEU A 83 1.41 0.53 8.11
CA LEU A 83 1.20 0.35 6.67
C LEU A 83 -0.09 0.99 6.23
N ALA A 84 -0.08 1.58 5.05
CA ALA A 84 -1.28 2.00 4.35
C ALA A 84 -1.23 1.46 2.91
N PHE A 85 -2.39 1.18 2.33
CA PHE A 85 -2.49 0.44 1.08
C PHE A 85 -3.52 1.00 0.13
N ALA A 86 -3.28 0.78 -1.16
CA ALA A 86 -4.26 0.90 -2.21
C ALA A 86 -4.24 -0.35 -3.09
N GLY A 87 -5.39 -1.02 -3.32
CA GLY A 87 -5.49 -2.22 -4.15
C GLY A 87 -6.40 -3.30 -3.57
N LEU A 88 -6.02 -4.57 -3.72
CA LEU A 88 -6.84 -5.72 -3.35
C LEU A 88 -6.80 -6.01 -1.83
N MET A 89 -7.97 -5.97 -1.18
CA MET A 89 -8.11 -6.14 0.28
C MET A 89 -7.53 -7.46 0.80
N SER A 90 -7.72 -8.57 0.08
CA SER A 90 -7.18 -9.89 0.48
C SER A 90 -5.66 -9.88 0.58
N ASP A 91 -5.00 -9.22 -0.38
CA ASP A 91 -3.54 -9.15 -0.45
C ASP A 91 -2.98 -8.25 0.66
N MET A 92 -3.64 -7.10 0.91
CA MET A 92 -3.32 -6.23 2.05
C MET A 92 -3.37 -6.99 3.37
N GLN A 93 -4.49 -7.70 3.62
CA GLN A 93 -4.67 -8.47 4.86
C GLN A 93 -3.67 -9.62 4.98
N ALA A 94 -3.33 -10.28 3.87
CA ALA A 94 -2.33 -11.34 3.86
C ALA A 94 -0.95 -10.80 4.22
N LEU A 95 -0.53 -9.70 3.58
CA LEU A 95 0.76 -9.07 3.85
C LEU A 95 0.83 -8.55 5.29
N VAL A 96 -0.21 -7.89 5.79
CA VAL A 96 -0.26 -7.38 7.18
C VAL A 96 -0.05 -8.51 8.18
N ARG A 97 -0.74 -9.66 8.02
CA ARG A 97 -0.56 -10.81 8.92
C ARG A 97 0.87 -11.36 8.89
N GLU A 98 1.44 -11.49 7.71
CA GLU A 98 2.79 -12.01 7.52
C GLU A 98 3.85 -11.06 8.11
N VAL A 99 3.78 -9.78 7.79
CA VAL A 99 4.73 -8.76 8.29
C VAL A 99 4.61 -8.58 9.79
N SER A 100 3.39 -8.61 10.35
CA SER A 100 3.18 -8.54 11.80
C SER A 100 3.84 -9.71 12.53
N ALA A 101 3.80 -10.93 11.96
CA ALA A 101 4.47 -12.09 12.52
C ALA A 101 5.99 -11.90 12.55
N TYR A 102 6.58 -11.41 11.46
CA TYR A 102 8.03 -11.11 11.40
C TYR A 102 8.44 -10.00 12.38
N ALA A 103 7.66 -8.91 12.47
CA ALA A 103 7.95 -7.82 13.40
C ALA A 103 7.91 -8.28 14.86
N ASN A 104 6.94 -9.13 15.22
CA ASN A 104 6.84 -9.72 16.55
C ASN A 104 7.98 -10.68 16.85
N LEU A 105 8.35 -11.54 15.90
CA LEU A 105 9.49 -12.45 16.05
C LEU A 105 10.79 -11.68 16.26
N PHE A 106 11.04 -10.65 15.45
CA PHE A 106 12.19 -9.78 15.60
C PHE A 106 12.24 -9.12 16.99
N ARG A 107 11.09 -8.63 17.49
CA ARG A 107 11.00 -8.01 18.82
C ARG A 107 11.35 -9.00 19.92
N LEU A 108 10.87 -10.26 19.82
CA LEU A 108 11.17 -11.32 20.80
C LEU A 108 12.64 -11.74 20.76
N GLU A 109 13.23 -11.86 19.58
CA GLU A 109 14.64 -12.29 19.44
C GLU A 109 15.64 -11.18 19.80
N LYS A 110 15.33 -9.92 19.45
CA LYS A 110 16.27 -8.80 19.61
C LYS A 110 15.96 -7.93 20.81
N ASN A 111 14.86 -8.18 21.54
CA ASN A 111 14.37 -7.39 22.67
C ASN A 111 14.29 -5.87 22.36
N ARG A 112 13.97 -5.53 21.12
CA ARG A 112 13.75 -4.16 20.64
C ARG A 112 12.80 -4.17 19.43
N PRO A 113 12.08 -3.08 19.16
CA PRO A 113 11.25 -2.98 17.95
C PRO A 113 12.15 -2.99 16.68
N ILE A 114 11.57 -3.46 15.58
CA ILE A 114 12.19 -3.33 14.26
C ILE A 114 12.08 -1.88 13.79
N SER A 115 13.13 -1.35 13.17
CA SER A 115 13.08 0.01 12.62
C SER A 115 12.21 0.09 11.36
N THR A 116 11.67 1.26 11.07
CA THR A 116 10.86 1.54 9.88
C THR A 116 11.60 1.13 8.61
N LYS A 117 12.86 1.51 8.49
CA LYS A 117 13.72 1.18 7.35
C LYS A 117 13.94 -0.33 7.20
N ALA A 118 14.20 -1.05 8.30
CA ALA A 118 14.42 -2.49 8.26
C ALA A 118 13.14 -3.24 7.88
N LEU A 119 11.99 -2.83 8.42
CA LEU A 119 10.70 -3.40 8.08
C LEU A 119 10.33 -3.12 6.61
N SER A 120 10.55 -1.90 6.14
CA SER A 120 10.34 -1.53 4.74
C SER A 120 11.18 -2.38 3.80
N LYS A 121 12.44 -2.62 4.14
CA LYS A 121 13.32 -3.51 3.35
C LYS A 121 12.86 -4.97 3.36
N LEU A 122 12.37 -5.45 4.49
CA LEU A 122 11.78 -6.78 4.58
C LEU A 122 10.58 -6.91 3.64
N ILE A 123 9.63 -5.96 3.69
CA ILE A 123 8.44 -5.93 2.82
C ILE A 123 8.86 -5.87 1.35
N SER A 124 9.78 -4.98 0.99
CA SER A 124 10.35 -4.87 -0.36
C SER A 124 10.85 -6.21 -0.88
N ASN A 125 11.63 -6.95 -0.07
CA ASN A 125 12.13 -8.28 -0.44
C ASN A 125 11.00 -9.30 -0.58
N MET A 126 9.97 -9.26 0.29
CA MET A 126 8.80 -10.15 0.20
C MET A 126 8.01 -9.92 -1.09
N LEU A 127 7.79 -8.67 -1.47
CA LEU A 127 7.11 -8.30 -2.73
C LEU A 127 7.95 -8.72 -3.94
N PHE A 128 9.25 -8.43 -3.93
CA PHE A 128 10.16 -8.82 -5.01
C PHE A 128 10.20 -10.33 -5.22
N ASN A 129 10.20 -11.13 -4.16
CA ASN A 129 10.15 -12.59 -4.26
C ASN A 129 8.84 -13.10 -4.90
N ARG A 130 7.77 -12.31 -4.83
CA ARG A 130 6.46 -12.60 -5.44
C ARG A 130 6.25 -11.93 -6.81
N ARG A 131 7.26 -11.26 -7.38
CA ARG A 131 7.11 -10.44 -8.60
C ARG A 131 6.56 -11.18 -9.82
N MET A 132 6.64 -12.53 -9.86
CA MET A 132 6.04 -13.35 -10.94
C MET A 132 4.54 -13.61 -10.72
N MET A 133 4.05 -13.48 -9.48
CA MET A 133 2.64 -13.46 -9.08
C MET A 133 2.47 -12.38 -8.00
N PRO A 134 2.48 -11.10 -8.40
CA PRO A 134 2.54 -10.00 -7.46
C PRO A 134 1.26 -9.89 -6.64
N LEU A 135 1.40 -9.39 -5.43
CA LEU A 135 0.27 -8.88 -4.65
C LEU A 135 -0.23 -7.61 -5.33
N LEU A 136 -1.55 -7.55 -5.57
CA LEU A 136 -2.16 -6.49 -6.38
C LEU A 136 -2.51 -5.28 -5.49
N MET A 137 -1.47 -4.60 -5.02
CA MET A 137 -1.59 -3.43 -4.15
C MET A 137 -0.33 -2.58 -4.19
N GLU A 138 -0.50 -1.28 -4.05
CA GLU A 138 0.55 -0.35 -3.71
C GLU A 138 0.65 -0.25 -2.19
N THR A 139 1.87 -0.17 -1.66
CA THR A 139 2.13 -0.18 -0.22
C THR A 139 2.85 1.09 0.20
N VAL A 140 2.35 1.71 1.24
CA VAL A 140 2.99 2.83 1.93
C VAL A 140 3.41 2.36 3.32
N VAL A 141 4.65 2.57 3.67
CA VAL A 141 5.20 2.28 5.00
C VAL A 141 5.63 3.58 5.65
N GLY A 142 5.13 3.86 6.83
CA GLY A 142 5.51 5.04 7.58
C GLY A 142 5.71 4.72 9.06
N GLY A 143 6.60 5.43 9.70
CA GLY A 143 6.83 5.25 11.12
C GLY A 143 7.83 6.24 11.71
N TYR A 144 7.95 6.18 13.03
CA TYR A 144 8.86 6.99 13.82
C TYR A 144 9.68 6.07 14.72
N ASP A 145 10.98 6.12 14.60
CA ASP A 145 11.89 5.31 15.42
C ASP A 145 13.12 6.14 15.90
N ALA A 146 14.17 5.47 16.37
CA ALA A 146 15.36 6.14 16.88
C ALA A 146 16.10 7.00 15.81
N ASP A 147 15.91 6.68 14.53
CA ASP A 147 16.47 7.43 13.40
C ASP A 147 15.55 8.58 12.96
N GLY A 148 14.40 8.77 13.62
CA GLY A 148 13.38 9.78 13.33
C GLY A 148 12.25 9.30 12.43
N PRO A 149 11.46 10.23 11.85
CA PRO A 149 10.36 9.92 10.96
C PRO A 149 10.89 9.36 9.64
N SER A 150 10.20 8.37 9.08
CA SER A 150 10.54 7.78 7.77
C SER A 150 9.29 7.34 7.04
N LEU A 151 9.27 7.58 5.72
CA LEU A 151 8.17 7.23 4.83
C LEU A 151 8.71 6.59 3.56
N TYR A 152 8.07 5.52 3.11
CA TYR A 152 8.46 4.78 1.92
C TYR A 152 7.23 4.37 1.11
N SER A 153 7.32 4.49 -0.22
CA SER A 153 6.39 3.86 -1.15
C SER A 153 6.99 2.61 -1.77
N MET A 154 6.11 1.67 -2.10
CA MET A 154 6.46 0.43 -2.79
C MET A 154 5.40 0.10 -3.83
N ASP A 155 5.86 -0.24 -5.04
CA ASP A 155 5.04 -0.80 -6.09
C ASP A 155 4.83 -2.33 -5.91
N LEU A 156 4.13 -2.93 -6.87
CA LEU A 156 3.84 -4.37 -6.87
C LEU A 156 5.10 -5.25 -6.93
N ALA A 157 6.20 -4.73 -7.47
CA ALA A 157 7.47 -5.45 -7.58
C ALA A 157 8.39 -5.24 -6.37
N GLY A 158 7.98 -4.41 -5.41
CA GLY A 158 8.73 -4.17 -4.18
C GLY A 158 9.83 -3.13 -4.33
N SER A 159 9.67 -2.12 -5.21
CA SER A 159 10.52 -0.91 -5.17
C SER A 159 10.49 -0.31 -3.76
N LEU A 160 11.56 0.33 -3.36
CA LEU A 160 11.65 0.97 -2.04
C LEU A 160 12.10 2.42 -2.26
N ILE A 161 11.13 3.33 -2.27
CA ILE A 161 11.35 4.75 -2.59
C ILE A 161 11.04 5.58 -1.35
N PRO A 162 12.03 6.25 -0.73
CA PRO A 162 11.78 7.21 0.34
C PRO A 162 11.24 8.52 -0.23
N ASP A 163 10.34 9.18 0.50
CA ASP A 163 9.83 10.49 0.16
C ASP A 163 9.37 11.24 1.41
N ASP A 164 9.19 12.57 1.31
CA ASP A 164 8.66 13.40 2.40
C ASP A 164 7.13 13.34 2.45
N PHE A 165 6.48 13.21 1.31
CA PHE A 165 5.05 12.94 1.19
C PHE A 165 4.77 12.12 -0.07
N LEU A 166 3.69 11.37 -0.08
CA LEU A 166 3.31 10.52 -1.20
C LEU A 166 1.81 10.23 -1.21
N ALA A 167 1.33 9.78 -2.36
CA ALA A 167 -0.01 9.24 -2.52
C ALA A 167 0.03 7.96 -3.35
N ALA A 168 -0.90 7.03 -3.08
CA ALA A 168 -1.03 5.76 -3.78
C ALA A 168 -2.50 5.47 -4.13
N GLY A 169 -2.72 4.69 -5.19
CA GLY A 169 -4.04 4.27 -5.66
C GLY A 169 -4.65 5.15 -6.75
N SER A 170 -5.91 4.90 -7.09
CA SER A 170 -6.62 5.55 -8.22
C SER A 170 -6.80 7.07 -8.04
N GLY A 171 -6.98 7.53 -6.80
CA GLY A 171 -7.08 8.95 -6.48
C GLY A 171 -5.74 9.65 -6.21
N ALA A 172 -4.62 8.94 -6.33
CA ALA A 172 -3.29 9.46 -6.01
C ALA A 172 -2.93 10.75 -6.75
N GLN A 173 -3.26 10.84 -8.05
CA GLN A 173 -2.96 12.03 -8.87
C GLN A 173 -3.64 13.30 -8.36
N ILE A 174 -4.85 13.16 -7.79
CA ILE A 174 -5.59 14.28 -7.22
C ILE A 174 -5.02 14.63 -5.84
N ALA A 175 -4.78 13.61 -5.01
CA ALA A 175 -4.26 13.78 -3.67
C ALA A 175 -2.86 14.41 -3.69
N ILE A 176 -1.96 13.95 -4.57
CA ILE A 176 -0.58 14.47 -4.66
C ILE A 176 -0.58 15.95 -5.06
N GLY A 177 -1.48 16.39 -5.94
CA GLY A 177 -1.58 17.81 -6.30
C GLY A 177 -1.98 18.71 -5.13
N VAL A 178 -2.76 18.20 -4.16
CA VAL A 178 -3.09 18.93 -2.93
C VAL A 178 -1.90 18.95 -1.98
N LEU A 179 -1.18 17.82 -1.87
CA LEU A 179 0.02 17.73 -1.03
C LEU A 179 1.12 18.67 -1.53
N GLU A 180 1.42 18.66 -2.83
CA GLU A 180 2.39 19.57 -3.46
C GLU A 180 2.10 21.05 -3.21
N ALA A 181 0.82 21.43 -3.17
CA ALA A 181 0.43 22.82 -2.98
C ALA A 181 0.57 23.31 -1.53
N ASP A 182 0.35 22.43 -0.55
CA ASP A 182 0.17 22.85 0.84
C ASP A 182 1.17 22.19 1.81
N TYR A 183 2.00 21.23 1.36
CA TYR A 183 2.98 20.58 2.22
C TYR A 183 4.14 21.51 2.56
N SER A 184 4.56 21.46 3.81
CA SER A 184 5.79 22.09 4.31
C SER A 184 6.45 21.15 5.33
N GLN A 185 7.77 21.10 5.35
CA GLN A 185 8.53 20.30 6.31
C GLN A 185 8.32 20.73 7.79
N ASP A 186 7.84 21.95 8.01
CA ASP A 186 7.57 22.49 9.35
C ASP A 186 6.18 22.09 9.90
N LEU A 187 5.33 21.42 9.08
CA LEU A 187 4.02 20.95 9.54
C LEU A 187 4.17 19.95 10.69
N ASP A 188 3.46 20.17 11.79
CA ASP A 188 3.30 19.15 12.82
C ASP A 188 2.27 18.06 12.38
N CYS A 189 2.19 16.98 13.12
CA CYS A 189 1.29 15.87 12.77
C CYS A 189 -0.20 16.25 12.81
N GLU A 190 -0.61 17.26 13.58
CA GLU A 190 -2.00 17.73 13.59
C GLU A 190 -2.33 18.43 12.28
N ALA A 191 -1.48 19.38 11.85
CA ALA A 191 -1.64 20.03 10.57
C ALA A 191 -1.46 19.04 9.39
N GLY A 192 -0.52 18.10 9.50
CA GLY A 192 -0.32 17.02 8.55
C GLY A 192 -1.55 16.12 8.42
N ALA A 193 -2.23 15.79 9.52
CA ALA A 193 -3.47 15.03 9.49
C ALA A 193 -4.62 15.80 8.81
N GLU A 194 -4.73 17.10 9.04
CA GLU A 194 -5.71 17.95 8.32
C GLU A 194 -5.39 18.06 6.84
N LEU A 195 -4.12 18.17 6.46
CA LEU A 195 -3.69 18.14 5.07
C LEU A 195 -3.99 16.80 4.40
N ALA A 196 -3.71 15.67 5.08
CA ALA A 196 -4.09 14.33 4.61
C ALA A 196 -5.60 14.21 4.38
N LYS A 197 -6.42 14.69 5.31
CA LYS A 197 -7.89 14.74 5.17
C LYS A 197 -8.31 15.56 3.96
N LYS A 198 -7.70 16.74 3.75
CA LYS A 198 -7.98 17.61 2.59
C LYS A 198 -7.63 16.92 1.28
N ALA A 199 -6.48 16.27 1.18
CA ALA A 199 -6.02 15.57 0.00
C ALA A 199 -6.96 14.39 -0.35
N ILE A 200 -7.30 13.54 0.63
CA ILE A 200 -8.21 12.41 0.44
C ILE A 200 -9.64 12.89 0.09
N LYS A 201 -10.17 13.92 0.75
CA LYS A 201 -11.48 14.49 0.39
C LYS A 201 -11.51 15.02 -1.04
N SER A 202 -10.44 15.65 -1.50
CA SER A 202 -10.32 16.12 -2.89
C SER A 202 -10.32 14.96 -3.89
N ALA A 203 -9.65 13.86 -3.55
CA ALA A 203 -9.68 12.63 -4.35
C ALA A 203 -11.09 12.00 -4.35
N ILE A 204 -11.75 11.85 -3.19
CA ILE A 204 -13.12 11.31 -3.07
C ILE A 204 -14.12 12.08 -3.94
N ALA A 205 -13.93 13.39 -4.10
CA ALA A 205 -14.81 14.22 -4.93
C ALA A 205 -14.74 13.91 -6.43
N ARG A 206 -13.71 13.22 -6.90
CA ARG A 206 -13.45 12.96 -8.33
C ARG A 206 -13.18 11.49 -8.65
N ASP A 207 -12.72 10.69 -7.69
CA ASP A 207 -12.48 9.27 -7.86
C ASP A 207 -13.71 8.47 -7.39
N ALA A 208 -14.38 7.81 -8.34
CA ALA A 208 -15.60 7.06 -8.08
C ALA A 208 -15.43 5.87 -7.13
N VAL A 209 -14.21 5.34 -7.01
CA VAL A 209 -13.92 4.16 -6.20
C VAL A 209 -13.37 4.50 -4.81
N SER A 210 -13.13 5.78 -4.53
CA SER A 210 -12.76 6.30 -3.21
C SER A 210 -13.95 6.90 -2.47
N GLY A 211 -14.06 6.73 -1.13
CA GLY A 211 -15.15 7.34 -0.39
C GLY A 211 -15.37 6.86 1.05
N ASP A 212 -16.50 7.28 1.59
CA ASP A 212 -17.20 6.80 2.79
C ASP A 212 -16.59 7.19 4.14
N GLY A 213 -15.33 7.49 4.22
CA GLY A 213 -14.64 7.89 5.47
C GLY A 213 -13.13 7.88 5.28
N ILE A 214 -12.41 8.26 6.32
CA ILE A 214 -10.94 8.33 6.32
C ILE A 214 -10.44 7.73 7.63
N ASP A 215 -9.55 6.75 7.55
CA ASP A 215 -8.75 6.27 8.67
C ASP A 215 -7.37 6.94 8.63
N ILE A 216 -6.89 7.38 9.79
CA ILE A 216 -5.62 8.09 9.95
C ILE A 216 -4.83 7.40 11.04
N LEU A 217 -3.55 7.27 10.83
CA LEU A 217 -2.59 6.71 11.78
C LEU A 217 -1.41 7.67 11.89
N ILE A 218 -1.12 8.11 13.08
CA ILE A 218 -0.07 9.06 13.39
C ILE A 218 0.98 8.37 14.25
N PHE A 219 2.25 8.49 13.88
CA PHE A 219 3.39 8.00 14.65
C PHE A 219 4.23 9.16 15.14
N ARG A 220 4.45 9.21 16.46
CA ARG A 220 5.32 10.18 17.13
C ARG A 220 6.29 9.45 18.07
N ALA A 221 7.22 10.17 18.66
CA ALA A 221 8.06 9.64 19.72
C ALA A 221 7.27 9.08 20.93
N SER A 222 6.07 9.62 21.16
CA SER A 222 5.15 9.18 22.22
C SER A 222 4.38 7.88 21.89
N GLY A 223 4.46 7.38 20.67
CA GLY A 223 3.74 6.21 20.19
C GLY A 223 2.79 6.50 19.04
N ALA A 224 1.90 5.54 18.75
CA ALA A 224 0.95 5.59 17.64
C ALA A 224 -0.46 6.01 18.12
N GLU A 225 -1.11 6.85 17.33
CA GLU A 225 -2.49 7.31 17.51
C GLU A 225 -3.33 6.95 16.28
N GLU A 226 -4.54 6.40 16.49
CA GLU A 226 -5.49 6.08 15.42
C GLU A 226 -6.69 7.03 15.50
N GLN A 227 -7.08 7.60 14.37
CA GLN A 227 -8.26 8.43 14.21
C GLN A 227 -9.11 7.91 13.06
N THR A 228 -10.43 8.07 13.16
CA THR A 228 -11.37 7.74 12.06
C THR A 228 -12.37 8.88 11.88
N LEU A 229 -12.51 9.33 10.63
CA LEU A 229 -13.50 10.31 10.21
C LEU A 229 -14.57 9.63 9.34
N SER A 230 -15.83 9.65 9.77
CA SER A 230 -16.96 9.28 8.89
C SER A 230 -17.30 10.45 7.97
N LEU A 231 -17.50 10.17 6.69
CA LEU A 231 -18.01 11.13 5.70
C LEU A 231 -19.45 10.82 5.28
N ARG A 232 -20.09 9.85 5.95
CA ARG A 232 -21.52 9.56 5.81
C ARG A 232 -22.29 10.22 6.93
N GLU A 233 -23.29 10.98 6.56
CA GLU A 233 -24.38 11.40 7.44
C GLU A 233 -25.33 10.22 7.71
#